data_6a8a6956c201c316c7f6ff8b33554b22
#
_entry.id   6a8a6956c201c316c7f6ff8b33554b22
#
_cell.length_a   1.000
_cell.length_b   1.000
_cell.length_c   1.000
_cell.angle_alpha   90.00
_cell.angle_beta   90.00
_cell.angle_gamma   90.00
#
_symmetry.space_group_name_H-M   'P 1'
#
loop_
_entity.id
_entity.type
_entity.pdbx_description
1 polymer ?
#
loop_
_entity_poly.entity_id
_entity_poly.type
_entity_poly.pdbx_seq_one_letter_code
_entity_poly.pdbx_strand_id
1 'polypeptide(L)'
;MIVVSIWGNIMMFKTKAVVAGFIFLTVASFDNEANPTKTDILPLDADNSFTSVERNTLANPLSSLSAEVAKFSVDELTQYTLILHPESGMPKSGWPVIIFNHGFHPEPFMNGRRSEDGANDRPGDYYREIPQALARQGFLVVAPDYRGHNDSEGAEFTLQESSPHWYARDVLGVIAALEGTDRANMEHLFMLGHSMGGHVTLIAAAVLGDRLQGSSVWSVSLPSAATEGLLQGELDLTSQLQLGKISGPVNIHHAKDDPTTVFEGSAALAQRLEWLGKTNKLYQYLSEKHLFTEDNLQRAIKRDIELFRRIMALQDRPQD
;
A
#
# COMPACT_ATOMS: atom_id res chain seq x y z
N MET A 1 45.71 -30.17 -51.14
CA MET A 1 46.42 -28.93 -50.95
C MET A 1 45.84 -27.87 -51.91
N ILE A 2 44.89 -27.15 -51.51
CA ILE A 2 44.45 -25.83 -52.03
C ILE A 2 43.55 -25.20 -50.97
N VAL A 3 44.02 -24.11 -50.41
CA VAL A 3 43.32 -23.22 -49.51
C VAL A 3 42.45 -22.25 -50.34
N VAL A 4 41.18 -22.15 -50.07
CA VAL A 4 40.33 -21.05 -50.58
C VAL A 4 39.72 -20.33 -49.38
N SER A 5 40.20 -19.12 -49.19
CA SER A 5 39.68 -18.12 -48.27
C SER A 5 38.42 -17.48 -48.90
N ILE A 6 37.28 -17.44 -48.16
CA ILE A 6 36.17 -16.61 -48.57
C ILE A 6 35.90 -15.65 -47.41
N TRP A 7 36.19 -14.37 -47.66
CA TRP A 7 35.75 -13.24 -46.85
C TRP A 7 34.28 -12.94 -47.20
N GLY A 8 33.43 -13.01 -46.21
CA GLY A 8 32.03 -12.55 -46.32
C GLY A 8 31.72 -11.52 -45.24
N ASN A 9 31.48 -10.30 -45.70
CA ASN A 9 31.05 -9.17 -44.88
C ASN A 9 29.81 -9.50 -44.09
N ILE A 10 29.83 -9.42 -42.78
CA ILE A 10 28.66 -9.38 -41.91
C ILE A 10 28.49 -7.94 -41.41
N MET A 11 27.43 -7.35 -41.88
CA MET A 11 26.90 -6.05 -41.49
C MET A 11 26.53 -6.07 -40.00
N MET A 12 27.18 -5.25 -39.20
CA MET A 12 26.85 -5.08 -37.77
C MET A 12 25.58 -4.28 -37.60
N PHE A 13 24.48 -4.93 -37.29
CA PHE A 13 23.34 -4.26 -36.68
C PHE A 13 23.64 -4.07 -35.18
N LYS A 14 23.76 -2.81 -34.77
CA LYS A 14 23.82 -2.42 -33.35
C LYS A 14 22.43 -2.57 -32.74
N THR A 15 22.12 -3.73 -32.23
CA THR A 15 21.03 -3.90 -31.25
C THR A 15 21.53 -3.47 -29.89
N LYS A 16 20.95 -2.40 -29.34
CA LYS A 16 21.10 -2.06 -27.94
C LYS A 16 20.37 -3.13 -27.12
N ALA A 17 21.11 -4.09 -26.60
CA ALA A 17 20.62 -4.98 -25.58
C ALA A 17 20.47 -4.15 -24.29
N VAL A 18 19.23 -3.91 -23.87
CA VAL A 18 18.93 -3.51 -22.50
C VAL A 18 19.15 -4.75 -21.65
N VAL A 19 20.27 -4.81 -20.99
CA VAL A 19 20.55 -5.84 -19.98
C VAL A 19 19.72 -5.47 -18.76
N ALA A 20 18.54 -6.07 -18.63
CA ALA A 20 17.86 -6.16 -17.35
C ALA A 20 18.73 -7.08 -16.48
N GLY A 21 19.56 -6.47 -15.63
CA GLY A 21 20.39 -7.18 -14.68
C GLY A 21 19.51 -7.81 -13.60
N PHE A 22 19.10 -9.05 -13.82
CA PHE A 22 18.69 -9.91 -12.72
C PHE A 22 19.96 -10.25 -11.93
N ILE A 23 20.19 -9.55 -10.83
CA ILE A 23 21.17 -9.99 -9.83
C ILE A 23 20.56 -11.22 -9.17
N PHE A 24 20.99 -12.39 -9.60
CA PHE A 24 20.82 -13.61 -8.80
C PHE A 24 21.76 -13.47 -7.59
N LEU A 25 21.25 -12.92 -6.50
CA LEU A 25 21.85 -13.14 -5.20
C LEU A 25 21.66 -14.61 -4.89
N THR A 26 22.75 -15.35 -4.80
CA THR A 26 22.77 -16.69 -4.19
C THR A 26 22.26 -16.52 -2.76
N VAL A 27 21.03 -16.94 -2.54
CA VAL A 27 20.43 -17.02 -1.20
C VAL A 27 21.23 -18.08 -0.46
N ALA A 28 22.08 -17.65 0.46
CA ALA A 28 22.52 -18.52 1.53
C ALA A 28 21.24 -18.98 2.25
N SER A 29 21.08 -20.28 2.38
CA SER A 29 20.00 -20.90 3.13
C SER A 29 20.03 -20.37 4.56
N PHE A 30 19.26 -19.31 4.81
CA PHE A 30 18.85 -18.96 6.16
C PHE A 30 17.69 -19.90 6.51
N ASP A 31 17.78 -20.44 7.71
CA ASP A 31 16.81 -21.37 8.27
C ASP A 31 15.39 -20.80 8.14
N ASN A 32 14.51 -21.71 7.80
CA ASN A 32 13.07 -21.64 7.63
C ASN A 32 12.39 -20.81 8.75
N GLU A 33 12.47 -19.47 8.68
CA GLU A 33 11.57 -18.64 9.47
C GLU A 33 10.19 -18.77 8.84
N ALA A 34 9.31 -19.47 9.53
CA ALA A 34 7.94 -19.68 9.12
C ALA A 34 7.29 -18.32 8.83
N ASN A 35 6.69 -18.17 7.65
CA ASN A 35 5.83 -17.01 7.35
C ASN A 35 4.88 -16.78 8.54
N PRO A 36 4.79 -15.54 9.08
CA PRO A 36 3.93 -15.28 10.22
C PRO A 36 2.50 -15.69 9.88
N THR A 37 1.93 -16.51 10.74
CA THR A 37 0.53 -16.94 10.62
C THR A 37 -0.39 -15.82 11.11
N LYS A 38 -1.70 -15.93 10.91
CA LYS A 38 -2.66 -14.94 11.48
C LYS A 38 -2.49 -14.77 12.98
N THR A 39 -2.08 -15.82 13.72
CA THR A 39 -1.80 -15.79 15.16
C THR A 39 -0.62 -14.90 15.48
N ASP A 40 0.29 -14.68 14.53
CA ASP A 40 1.50 -13.89 14.74
C ASP A 40 1.24 -12.37 14.46
N ILE A 41 0.10 -12.04 13.84
CA ILE A 41 -0.32 -10.63 13.63
C ILE A 41 -1.06 -10.09 14.86
N LEU A 42 -1.64 -10.92 15.70
CA LEU A 42 -2.37 -10.59 16.94
C LEU A 42 -1.90 -11.48 18.09
N PRO A 43 -1.81 -10.99 19.34
CA PRO A 43 -2.08 -9.62 19.78
C PRO A 43 -0.97 -8.64 19.39
N LEU A 44 -1.34 -7.36 19.24
CA LEU A 44 -0.41 -6.27 19.06
C LEU A 44 0.05 -5.76 20.44
N ASP A 45 1.34 -5.56 20.57
CA ASP A 45 1.89 -4.68 21.61
C ASP A 45 2.07 -3.30 20.96
N ALA A 46 1.12 -2.43 21.15
CA ALA A 46 1.10 -1.10 20.53
C ALA A 46 0.60 -0.05 21.54
N ASP A 47 1.31 1.06 21.59
CA ASP A 47 0.87 2.24 22.32
C ASP A 47 -0.32 2.91 21.62
N ASN A 48 -1.37 3.22 22.38
CA ASN A 48 -2.54 3.95 21.85
C ASN A 48 -2.29 5.46 21.84
N SER A 49 -1.14 5.89 21.32
CA SER A 49 -0.77 7.32 21.29
C SER A 49 0.24 7.65 20.20
N PHE A 50 0.17 8.87 19.74
CA PHE A 50 1.17 9.48 18.86
C PHE A 50 1.99 10.53 19.62
N THR A 51 3.29 10.58 19.30
CA THR A 51 4.13 11.74 19.63
C THR A 51 4.45 12.47 18.34
N SER A 52 4.01 13.73 18.23
CA SER A 52 4.37 14.59 17.09
C SER A 52 5.88 14.86 17.09
N VAL A 53 6.52 14.64 15.93
CA VAL A 53 7.96 14.86 15.74
C VAL A 53 8.20 16.11 14.95
N GLU A 54 7.50 16.28 13.84
CA GLU A 54 7.64 17.43 12.94
C GLU A 54 6.27 17.89 12.43
N ARG A 55 6.09 19.21 12.37
CA ARG A 55 4.88 19.81 11.82
C ARG A 55 5.23 20.74 10.67
N ASN A 56 4.39 20.76 9.64
CA ASN A 56 4.48 21.64 8.47
C ASN A 56 5.79 21.53 7.68
N THR A 57 6.35 20.34 7.60
CA THR A 57 7.69 20.06 7.05
C THR A 57 7.70 19.51 5.63
N LEU A 58 6.55 19.44 4.96
CA LEU A 58 6.52 18.99 3.56
C LEU A 58 7.14 20.06 2.63
N ALA A 59 7.86 19.58 1.62
CA ALA A 59 8.65 20.37 0.67
C ALA A 59 7.88 21.47 -0.07
N ASN A 60 6.57 21.39 -0.13
CA ASN A 60 5.71 22.44 -0.61
C ASN A 60 4.62 22.69 0.43
N PRO A 61 4.48 23.91 0.97
CA PRO A 61 3.40 24.22 1.86
C PRO A 61 2.09 23.91 1.12
N LEU A 62 1.42 22.89 1.60
CA LEU A 62 0.13 22.48 1.08
C LEU A 62 -0.89 23.50 1.55
N SER A 63 -1.21 24.46 0.71
CA SER A 63 -2.28 25.41 1.04
C SER A 63 -3.53 24.64 1.44
N SER A 64 -4.07 24.91 2.62
CA SER A 64 -5.25 24.30 3.22
C SER A 64 -5.10 22.88 3.82
N LEU A 65 -3.90 22.34 3.87
CA LEU A 65 -3.64 21.05 4.55
C LEU A 65 -2.63 21.24 5.69
N SER A 66 -2.89 20.59 6.81
CA SER A 66 -1.93 20.36 7.88
C SER A 66 -1.18 19.05 7.61
N ALA A 67 0.13 19.07 7.83
CA ALA A 67 1.01 17.93 7.69
C ALA A 67 1.83 17.73 8.96
N GLU A 68 1.89 16.51 9.44
CA GLU A 68 2.61 16.14 10.65
C GLU A 68 3.32 14.81 10.45
N VAL A 69 4.57 14.70 10.87
CA VAL A 69 5.22 13.41 11.08
C VAL A 69 5.10 13.09 12.56
N ALA A 70 4.52 11.94 12.86
CA ALA A 70 4.36 11.44 14.21
C ALA A 70 5.05 10.09 14.38
N LYS A 71 5.43 9.77 15.59
CA LYS A 71 5.93 8.43 15.97
C LYS A 71 4.95 7.73 16.88
N PHE A 72 4.94 6.41 16.80
CA PHE A 72 4.17 5.50 17.63
C PHE A 72 5.01 4.27 17.93
N SER A 73 4.58 3.40 18.82
CA SER A 73 5.27 2.14 19.13
C SER A 73 4.42 0.95 18.71
N VAL A 74 5.06 -0.05 18.14
CA VAL A 74 4.49 -1.37 17.87
C VAL A 74 5.58 -2.42 18.01
N ASP A 75 5.32 -3.50 18.78
CA ASP A 75 6.29 -4.57 19.05
C ASP A 75 7.62 -4.06 19.63
N GLU A 76 7.55 -3.10 20.55
CA GLU A 76 8.71 -2.40 21.13
C GLU A 76 9.55 -1.60 20.12
N LEU A 77 9.12 -1.54 18.83
CA LEU A 77 9.79 -0.77 17.79
C LEU A 77 9.18 0.63 17.67
N THR A 78 10.01 1.65 17.51
CA THR A 78 9.58 3.01 17.17
C THR A 78 9.28 3.08 15.69
N GLN A 79 8.05 3.43 15.35
CA GLN A 79 7.60 3.61 13.97
C GLN A 79 7.22 5.07 13.71
N TYR A 80 7.30 5.46 12.45
CA TYR A 80 6.94 6.81 12.00
C TYR A 80 5.81 6.77 10.98
N THR A 81 5.07 7.87 10.92
CA THR A 81 3.96 8.02 9.98
C THR A 81 3.78 9.48 9.58
N LEU A 82 3.41 9.70 8.32
CA LEU A 82 2.90 10.98 7.86
C LEU A 82 1.40 11.06 8.17
N ILE A 83 0.95 12.17 8.73
CA ILE A 83 -0.47 12.46 8.97
C ILE A 83 -0.82 13.75 8.22
N LEU A 84 -1.85 13.69 7.38
CA LEU A 84 -2.37 14.82 6.62
C LEU A 84 -3.87 15.00 6.92
N HIS A 85 -4.31 16.23 7.10
CA HIS A 85 -5.73 16.56 7.22
C HIS A 85 -5.99 18.02 6.77
N PRO A 86 -7.24 18.40 6.47
CA PRO A 86 -7.57 19.81 6.25
C PRO A 86 -7.22 20.67 7.48
N GLU A 87 -6.78 21.91 7.25
CA GLU A 87 -6.44 22.84 8.34
C GLU A 87 -7.65 23.24 9.19
N SER A 88 -8.86 23.15 8.62
CA SER A 88 -10.08 23.58 9.29
C SER A 88 -11.25 22.68 8.93
N GLY A 89 -12.35 22.81 9.67
CA GLY A 89 -13.59 22.09 9.39
C GLY A 89 -13.64 20.67 9.96
N MET A 90 -12.87 20.38 11.02
CA MET A 90 -12.94 19.09 11.68
C MET A 90 -14.37 18.82 12.19
N PRO A 91 -14.98 17.68 11.79
CA PRO A 91 -16.27 17.26 12.34
C PRO A 91 -16.18 17.02 13.85
N LYS A 92 -17.31 17.09 14.56
CA LYS A 92 -17.33 16.80 16.01
C LYS A 92 -16.90 15.37 16.35
N SER A 93 -17.13 14.43 15.44
CA SER A 93 -16.71 13.02 15.55
C SER A 93 -15.28 12.75 15.12
N GLY A 94 -14.50 13.77 14.75
CA GLY A 94 -13.22 13.63 14.08
C GLY A 94 -13.35 13.46 12.56
N TRP A 95 -12.20 13.45 11.87
CA TRP A 95 -12.13 13.22 10.43
C TRP A 95 -12.34 11.74 10.09
N PRO A 96 -13.07 11.36 9.03
CA PRO A 96 -13.00 10.02 8.48
C PRO A 96 -11.55 9.69 8.07
N VAL A 97 -11.12 8.45 8.29
CA VAL A 97 -9.72 8.04 8.21
C VAL A 97 -9.45 7.25 6.93
N ILE A 98 -8.35 7.55 6.25
CA ILE A 98 -7.77 6.70 5.22
C ILE A 98 -6.34 6.35 5.61
N ILE A 99 -6.04 5.07 5.79
CA ILE A 99 -4.67 4.59 5.86
C ILE A 99 -4.17 4.40 4.44
N PHE A 100 -3.06 5.06 4.09
CA PHE A 100 -2.41 4.94 2.80
C PHE A 100 -1.17 4.06 2.89
N ASN A 101 -1.19 2.92 2.24
CA ASN A 101 -0.14 1.92 2.22
C ASN A 101 0.70 2.05 0.95
N HIS A 102 1.94 2.51 1.09
CA HIS A 102 2.87 2.68 -0.03
C HIS A 102 3.43 1.35 -0.54
N GLY A 103 3.96 1.34 -1.77
CA GLY A 103 4.57 0.18 -2.40
C GLY A 103 6.02 -0.06 -1.98
N PHE A 104 6.62 -1.04 -2.64
CA PHE A 104 8.01 -1.43 -2.43
C PHE A 104 8.99 -0.30 -2.78
N HIS A 105 10.03 -0.17 -1.98
CA HIS A 105 11.20 0.65 -2.27
C HIS A 105 12.48 -0.20 -2.17
N PRO A 106 13.40 -0.16 -3.15
CA PRO A 106 14.61 -0.99 -3.12
C PRO A 106 15.56 -0.63 -1.99
N GLU A 107 15.47 0.60 -1.49
CA GLU A 107 16.22 1.13 -0.36
C GLU A 107 15.23 1.67 0.68
N PRO A 108 14.62 0.81 1.52
CA PRO A 108 13.53 1.22 2.42
C PRO A 108 13.86 2.41 3.31
N PHE A 109 15.09 2.48 3.82
CA PHE A 109 15.58 3.57 4.68
C PHE A 109 15.66 4.93 3.96
N MET A 110 15.52 4.96 2.64
CA MET A 110 15.51 6.19 1.82
C MET A 110 14.10 6.61 1.40
N ASN A 111 13.08 5.79 1.65
CA ASN A 111 11.72 6.04 1.21
C ASN A 111 11.08 7.25 1.92
N GLY A 112 11.16 8.42 1.32
CA GLY A 112 10.62 9.67 1.89
C GLY A 112 11.58 10.40 2.83
N ARG A 113 12.88 10.08 2.79
CA ARG A 113 13.89 10.90 3.45
C ARG A 113 13.91 12.31 2.89
N ARG A 114 14.38 13.23 3.70
CA ARG A 114 14.57 14.62 3.31
C ARG A 114 15.45 14.70 2.06
N SER A 115 14.97 15.44 1.07
CA SER A 115 15.79 15.88 -0.06
C SER A 115 16.95 16.76 0.42
N GLU A 116 17.90 17.07 -0.44
CA GLU A 116 19.06 17.92 -0.11
C GLU A 116 18.66 19.30 0.44
N ASP A 117 17.49 19.80 0.10
CA ASP A 117 16.90 21.03 0.63
C ASP A 117 16.26 20.87 2.02
N GLY A 118 16.29 19.67 2.61
CA GLY A 118 15.77 19.39 3.94
C GLY A 118 14.28 19.10 4.00
N ALA A 119 13.59 19.04 2.85
CA ALA A 119 12.17 18.76 2.81
C ALA A 119 11.86 17.28 3.12
N ASN A 120 10.74 17.06 3.80
CA ASN A 120 10.24 15.74 4.09
C ASN A 120 9.38 15.25 2.92
N ASP A 121 9.80 14.16 2.27
CA ASP A 121 9.17 13.61 1.08
C ASP A 121 8.22 12.43 1.37
N ARG A 122 7.90 12.16 2.65
CA ARG A 122 6.98 11.07 2.99
C ARG A 122 5.63 11.20 2.27
N PRO A 123 5.05 10.13 1.82
CA PRO A 123 5.51 8.75 1.78
C PRO A 123 6.41 8.42 0.57
N GLY A 124 7.25 9.35 0.17
CA GLY A 124 8.10 9.33 -1.01
C GLY A 124 7.49 10.13 -2.17
N ASP A 125 8.37 10.69 -3.01
CA ASP A 125 8.03 11.55 -4.16
C ASP A 125 6.99 10.90 -5.08
N TYR A 126 7.14 9.58 -5.27
CA TYR A 126 6.28 8.77 -6.13
C TYR A 126 4.81 8.77 -5.70
N TYR A 127 4.53 8.98 -4.41
CA TYR A 127 3.19 8.91 -3.84
C TYR A 127 2.62 10.24 -3.36
N ARG A 128 3.43 11.30 -3.34
CA ARG A 128 3.09 12.59 -2.69
C ARG A 128 1.70 13.11 -3.03
N GLU A 129 1.27 13.01 -4.29
CA GLU A 129 -0.01 13.56 -4.74
C GLU A 129 -1.22 12.83 -4.17
N ILE A 130 -1.12 11.53 -3.88
CA ILE A 130 -2.26 10.70 -3.50
C ILE A 130 -2.78 11.06 -2.09
N PRO A 131 -1.96 11.00 -1.01
CA PRO A 131 -2.40 11.40 0.32
C PRO A 131 -2.91 12.83 0.37
N GLN A 132 -2.26 13.76 -0.36
CA GLN A 132 -2.70 15.15 -0.42
C GLN A 132 -4.07 15.30 -1.08
N ALA A 133 -4.31 14.60 -2.20
CA ALA A 133 -5.60 14.63 -2.89
C ALA A 133 -6.72 14.07 -2.00
N LEU A 134 -6.45 12.99 -1.27
CA LEU A 134 -7.39 12.40 -0.33
C LEU A 134 -7.68 13.32 0.84
N ALA A 135 -6.65 13.93 1.44
CA ALA A 135 -6.81 14.87 2.55
C ALA A 135 -7.63 16.12 2.15
N ARG A 136 -7.42 16.67 0.94
CA ARG A 136 -8.25 17.77 0.41
C ARG A 136 -9.73 17.43 0.26
N GLN A 137 -10.06 16.15 0.25
CA GLN A 137 -11.45 15.66 0.22
C GLN A 137 -12.09 15.54 1.61
N GLY A 138 -11.41 15.96 2.66
CA GLY A 138 -11.93 15.97 4.02
C GLY A 138 -11.62 14.73 4.85
N PHE A 139 -10.57 13.98 4.48
CA PHE A 139 -10.11 12.82 5.22
C PHE A 139 -8.86 13.13 6.05
N LEU A 140 -8.73 12.48 7.20
CA LEU A 140 -7.47 12.29 7.89
C LEU A 140 -6.74 11.16 7.17
N VAL A 141 -5.63 11.47 6.50
CA VAL A 141 -4.83 10.49 5.77
C VAL A 141 -3.59 10.18 6.57
N VAL A 142 -3.38 8.91 6.85
CA VAL A 142 -2.24 8.41 7.62
C VAL A 142 -1.44 7.46 6.75
N ALA A 143 -0.17 7.77 6.52
CA ALA A 143 0.74 7.00 5.69
C ALA A 143 1.92 6.50 6.54
N PRO A 144 1.84 5.27 7.09
CA PRO A 144 2.94 4.70 7.87
C PRO A 144 4.16 4.42 6.99
N ASP A 145 5.35 4.64 7.56
CA ASP A 145 6.61 4.33 6.91
C ASP A 145 6.90 2.82 6.85
N TYR A 146 6.21 2.01 7.63
CA TYR A 146 6.52 0.63 7.98
C TYR A 146 7.88 0.46 8.69
N ARG A 147 8.06 -0.68 9.36
CA ARG A 147 9.35 -1.04 9.97
C ARG A 147 10.47 -1.08 8.93
N GLY A 148 11.63 -0.55 9.32
CA GLY A 148 12.81 -0.47 8.48
C GLY A 148 12.76 0.55 7.34
N HIS A 149 11.67 1.34 7.23
CA HIS A 149 11.59 2.44 6.25
C HIS A 149 11.89 3.77 6.92
N ASN A 150 12.65 4.63 6.25
CA ASN A 150 13.07 5.96 6.72
C ASN A 150 13.71 5.90 8.12
N ASP A 151 13.04 6.49 9.12
CA ASP A 151 13.49 6.55 10.50
C ASP A 151 12.86 5.46 11.38
N SER A 152 11.97 4.62 10.82
CA SER A 152 11.33 3.52 11.53
C SER A 152 12.32 2.40 11.83
N GLU A 153 12.28 1.88 13.05
CA GLU A 153 13.10 0.73 13.47
C GLU A 153 12.64 -0.56 12.80
N GLY A 154 13.45 -1.62 12.85
CA GLY A 154 13.11 -2.95 12.33
C GLY A 154 13.61 -3.20 10.90
N ALA A 155 14.81 -2.73 10.56
CA ALA A 155 15.41 -2.92 9.22
C ALA A 155 15.58 -4.40 8.84
N GLU A 156 15.70 -5.29 9.83
CA GLU A 156 15.80 -6.75 9.65
C GLU A 156 14.55 -7.39 9.05
N PHE A 157 13.39 -6.71 9.11
CA PHE A 157 12.13 -7.19 8.55
C PHE A 157 11.90 -6.74 7.10
N THR A 158 12.83 -5.99 6.52
CA THR A 158 12.70 -5.48 5.14
C THR A 158 13.21 -6.48 4.10
N LEU A 159 12.71 -6.34 2.86
CA LEU A 159 13.19 -7.10 1.71
C LEU A 159 13.06 -8.63 1.82
N GLN A 160 12.15 -9.10 2.68
CA GLN A 160 11.81 -10.51 2.86
C GLN A 160 10.46 -10.82 2.21
N GLU A 161 10.18 -12.07 1.92
CA GLU A 161 8.88 -12.52 1.42
C GLU A 161 7.76 -12.26 2.44
N SER A 162 8.08 -12.39 3.73
CA SER A 162 7.16 -12.12 4.85
C SER A 162 6.96 -10.63 5.15
N SER A 163 7.76 -9.73 4.57
CA SER A 163 7.70 -8.28 4.88
C SER A 163 6.28 -7.70 4.83
N PRO A 164 5.39 -8.01 3.87
CA PRO A 164 4.04 -7.46 3.87
C PRO A 164 3.22 -7.82 5.11
N HIS A 165 3.48 -8.95 5.77
CA HIS A 165 2.80 -9.34 7.02
C HIS A 165 3.28 -8.47 8.18
N TRP A 166 4.58 -8.22 8.26
CA TRP A 166 5.15 -7.31 9.26
C TRP A 166 4.67 -5.87 9.06
N TYR A 167 4.59 -5.41 7.82
CA TYR A 167 4.06 -4.08 7.50
C TYR A 167 2.56 -3.96 7.81
N ALA A 168 1.78 -5.03 7.61
CA ALA A 168 0.39 -5.04 8.04
C ALA A 168 0.27 -4.92 9.56
N ARG A 169 1.22 -5.46 10.33
CA ARG A 169 1.29 -5.30 11.77
C ARG A 169 1.55 -3.84 12.17
N ASP A 170 2.45 -3.15 11.47
CA ASP A 170 2.67 -1.71 11.67
C ASP A 170 1.43 -0.87 11.34
N VAL A 171 0.71 -1.23 10.28
CA VAL A 171 -0.59 -0.62 9.94
C VAL A 171 -1.60 -0.81 11.06
N LEU A 172 -1.69 -1.99 11.68
CA LEU A 172 -2.57 -2.23 12.82
C LEU A 172 -2.11 -1.42 14.04
N GLY A 173 -0.80 -1.27 14.25
CA GLY A 173 -0.23 -0.43 15.31
C GLY A 173 -0.60 1.05 15.14
N VAL A 174 -0.49 1.60 13.92
CA VAL A 174 -0.88 2.99 13.66
C VAL A 174 -2.40 3.20 13.86
N ILE A 175 -3.22 2.20 13.52
CA ILE A 175 -4.68 2.23 13.78
C ILE A 175 -4.94 2.27 15.29
N ALA A 176 -4.26 1.46 16.09
CA ALA A 176 -4.37 1.48 17.55
C ALA A 176 -3.99 2.87 18.13
N ALA A 177 -2.92 3.48 17.61
CA ALA A 177 -2.53 4.82 18.03
C ALA A 177 -3.56 5.90 17.64
N LEU A 178 -4.28 5.73 16.51
CA LEU A 178 -5.36 6.63 16.09
C LEU A 178 -6.57 6.58 17.04
N GLU A 179 -6.88 5.42 17.61
CA GLU A 179 -7.98 5.26 18.57
C GLU A 179 -7.82 6.14 19.82
N GLY A 180 -6.58 6.50 20.17
CA GLY A 180 -6.27 7.42 21.26
C GLY A 180 -6.40 8.90 20.94
N THR A 181 -6.91 9.28 19.73
CA THR A 181 -6.96 10.68 19.30
C THR A 181 -8.38 11.14 18.98
N ASP A 182 -8.73 12.38 19.35
CA ASP A 182 -10.03 12.99 19.02
C ASP A 182 -10.13 13.40 17.52
N ARG A 183 -9.02 13.34 16.79
CA ARG A 183 -8.98 13.75 15.38
C ARG A 183 -9.53 12.70 14.42
N ALA A 184 -9.55 11.44 14.83
CA ALA A 184 -9.89 10.30 14.01
C ALA A 184 -11.30 9.80 14.31
N ASN A 185 -12.15 9.76 13.30
CA ASN A 185 -13.42 9.03 13.38
C ASN A 185 -13.19 7.59 12.94
N MET A 186 -12.98 6.70 13.90
CA MET A 186 -12.68 5.29 13.65
C MET A 186 -13.92 4.47 13.20
N GLU A 187 -15.12 5.02 13.28
CA GLU A 187 -16.32 4.42 12.65
C GLU A 187 -16.24 4.50 11.12
N HIS A 188 -15.50 5.47 10.60
CA HIS A 188 -15.25 5.67 9.18
C HIS A 188 -13.78 5.43 8.83
N LEU A 189 -13.31 4.19 9.07
CA LEU A 189 -11.96 3.75 8.75
C LEU A 189 -11.91 3.09 7.37
N PHE A 190 -11.07 3.63 6.49
CA PHE A 190 -10.82 3.15 5.13
C PHE A 190 -9.34 2.89 4.91
N MET A 191 -9.01 2.16 3.85
CA MET A 191 -7.62 1.85 3.52
C MET A 191 -7.41 1.87 2.00
N LEU A 192 -6.28 2.41 1.57
CA LEU A 192 -5.85 2.41 0.17
C LEU A 192 -4.39 1.97 0.10
N GLY A 193 -4.07 1.03 -0.78
CA GLY A 193 -2.71 0.57 -0.97
C GLY A 193 -2.33 0.35 -2.43
N HIS A 194 -1.07 0.68 -2.76
CA HIS A 194 -0.53 0.50 -4.10
C HIS A 194 0.56 -0.59 -4.10
N SER A 195 0.57 -1.45 -5.12
CA SER A 195 1.61 -2.48 -5.32
C SER A 195 1.73 -3.40 -4.09
N MET A 196 2.90 -3.50 -3.48
CA MET A 196 3.12 -4.18 -2.19
C MET A 196 2.18 -3.63 -1.09
N GLY A 197 1.93 -2.32 -1.05
CA GLY A 197 0.96 -1.72 -0.12
C GLY A 197 -0.48 -2.19 -0.34
N GLY A 198 -0.84 -2.59 -1.56
CA GLY A 198 -2.09 -3.28 -1.85
C GLY A 198 -2.15 -4.66 -1.18
N HIS A 199 -1.05 -5.40 -1.18
CA HIS A 199 -0.93 -6.68 -0.45
C HIS A 199 -1.07 -6.46 1.07
N VAL A 200 -0.35 -5.47 1.63
CA VAL A 200 -0.47 -5.06 3.04
C VAL A 200 -1.92 -4.72 3.38
N THR A 201 -2.61 -3.97 2.50
CA THR A 201 -4.02 -3.61 2.66
C THR A 201 -4.92 -4.83 2.76
N LEU A 202 -4.75 -5.84 1.90
CA LEU A 202 -5.57 -7.06 1.94
C LEU A 202 -5.36 -7.85 3.23
N ILE A 203 -4.12 -7.96 3.71
CA ILE A 203 -3.80 -8.62 4.98
C ILE A 203 -4.46 -7.88 6.14
N ALA A 204 -4.24 -6.58 6.24
CA ALA A 204 -4.82 -5.76 7.31
C ALA A 204 -6.35 -5.75 7.28
N ALA A 205 -6.96 -5.68 6.09
CA ALA A 205 -8.42 -5.75 5.91
C ALA A 205 -9.00 -7.07 6.43
N ALA A 206 -8.34 -8.19 6.18
CA ALA A 206 -8.77 -9.49 6.68
C ALA A 206 -8.66 -9.61 8.21
N VAL A 207 -7.70 -8.93 8.83
CA VAL A 207 -7.54 -8.88 10.30
C VAL A 207 -8.60 -7.98 10.93
N LEU A 208 -8.81 -6.80 10.35
CA LEU A 208 -9.75 -5.79 10.88
C LEU A 208 -11.22 -6.22 10.74
N GLY A 209 -11.55 -7.00 9.70
CA GLY A 209 -12.93 -7.43 9.46
C GLY A 209 -13.90 -6.25 9.38
N ASP A 210 -14.92 -6.25 10.22
CA ASP A 210 -15.99 -5.21 10.23
C ASP A 210 -15.50 -3.82 10.67
N ARG A 211 -14.33 -3.73 11.28
CA ARG A 211 -13.73 -2.44 11.66
C ARG A 211 -13.28 -1.62 10.44
N LEU A 212 -12.91 -2.28 9.33
CA LEU A 212 -12.55 -1.61 8.08
C LEU A 212 -13.78 -1.51 7.18
N GLN A 213 -14.24 -0.30 6.95
CA GLN A 213 -15.50 -0.03 6.25
C GLN A 213 -15.40 -0.20 4.73
N GLY A 214 -14.20 -0.02 4.17
CA GLY A 214 -13.93 -0.24 2.76
C GLY A 214 -12.46 -0.09 2.45
N SER A 215 -12.05 -0.68 1.34
CA SER A 215 -10.65 -0.62 0.91
C SER A 215 -10.51 -0.44 -0.60
N SER A 216 -9.32 0.00 -1.00
CA SER A 216 -8.92 0.09 -2.39
C SER A 216 -7.51 -0.44 -2.56
N VAL A 217 -7.28 -1.22 -3.61
CA VAL A 217 -5.96 -1.74 -3.97
C VAL A 217 -5.64 -1.38 -5.42
N TRP A 218 -4.47 -0.79 -5.63
CA TRP A 218 -4.02 -0.30 -6.93
C TRP A 218 -2.81 -1.09 -7.39
N SER A 219 -2.87 -1.66 -8.60
CA SER A 219 -1.77 -2.42 -9.20
C SER A 219 -1.15 -3.40 -8.21
N VAL A 220 -2.00 -4.16 -7.50
CA VAL A 220 -1.59 -4.95 -6.35
C VAL A 220 -0.53 -5.98 -6.73
N SER A 221 0.57 -6.01 -5.95
CA SER A 221 1.62 -7.01 -6.05
C SER A 221 1.30 -8.15 -5.10
N LEU A 222 0.86 -9.27 -5.66
CA LEU A 222 0.64 -10.50 -4.92
C LEU A 222 1.84 -11.44 -5.09
N PRO A 223 2.19 -12.27 -4.09
CA PRO A 223 3.18 -13.33 -4.26
C PRO A 223 2.83 -14.23 -5.45
N SER A 224 3.83 -14.71 -6.17
CA SER A 224 3.61 -15.57 -7.35
C SER A 224 2.75 -16.80 -7.03
N ALA A 225 3.01 -17.46 -5.89
CA ALA A 225 2.22 -18.57 -5.42
C ALA A 225 0.75 -18.22 -5.14
N ALA A 226 0.49 -17.04 -4.55
CA ALA A 226 -0.87 -16.54 -4.32
C ALA A 226 -1.59 -16.23 -5.64
N THR A 227 -0.89 -15.62 -6.60
CA THR A 227 -1.43 -15.34 -7.94
C THR A 227 -1.77 -16.63 -8.68
N GLU A 228 -0.88 -17.60 -8.66
CA GLU A 228 -1.08 -18.90 -9.29
C GLU A 228 -2.26 -19.65 -8.66
N GLY A 229 -2.35 -19.71 -7.33
CA GLY A 229 -3.47 -20.29 -6.61
C GLY A 229 -4.80 -19.61 -6.92
N LEU A 230 -4.81 -18.25 -7.02
CA LEU A 230 -6.00 -17.50 -7.44
C LEU A 230 -6.44 -17.89 -8.86
N LEU A 231 -5.51 -18.01 -9.81
CA LEU A 231 -5.79 -18.37 -11.20
C LEU A 231 -6.28 -19.81 -11.34
N GLN A 232 -5.79 -20.73 -10.51
CA GLN A 232 -6.19 -22.15 -10.50
C GLN A 232 -7.46 -22.41 -9.71
N GLY A 233 -7.99 -21.41 -8.99
CA GLY A 233 -9.15 -21.57 -8.13
C GLY A 233 -8.87 -22.37 -6.85
N GLU A 234 -7.60 -22.56 -6.50
CA GLU A 234 -7.20 -23.29 -5.32
C GLU A 234 -7.48 -22.47 -4.05
N LEU A 235 -8.23 -23.08 -3.12
CA LEU A 235 -8.69 -22.43 -1.90
C LEU A 235 -7.57 -22.20 -0.88
N ASP A 236 -6.53 -23.02 -0.92
CA ASP A 236 -5.56 -23.14 0.17
C ASP A 236 -4.41 -22.12 0.09
N LEU A 237 -4.03 -21.71 -1.11
CA LEU A 237 -2.95 -20.72 -1.29
C LEU A 237 -3.37 -19.28 -0.91
N THR A 238 -4.66 -19.02 -0.78
CA THR A 238 -5.19 -17.76 -0.26
C THR A 238 -5.27 -17.75 1.28
N SER A 239 -4.80 -18.79 1.95
CA SER A 239 -4.81 -18.87 3.42
C SER A 239 -4.06 -17.70 4.06
N GLN A 240 -2.99 -17.24 3.45
CA GLN A 240 -2.21 -16.08 3.91
C GLN A 240 -3.02 -14.77 3.81
N LEU A 241 -3.79 -14.56 2.74
CA LEU A 241 -4.58 -13.34 2.55
C LEU A 241 -5.91 -13.35 3.29
N GLN A 242 -6.44 -14.52 3.64
CA GLN A 242 -7.72 -14.71 4.34
C GLN A 242 -8.88 -13.85 3.79
N LEU A 243 -8.98 -13.73 2.46
CA LEU A 243 -9.91 -12.86 1.75
C LEU A 243 -11.38 -12.99 2.21
N GLY A 244 -11.78 -14.19 2.66
CA GLY A 244 -13.11 -14.44 3.22
C GLY A 244 -13.44 -13.64 4.47
N LYS A 245 -12.45 -13.05 5.15
CA LYS A 245 -12.64 -12.23 6.37
C LYS A 245 -12.77 -10.74 6.09
N ILE A 246 -12.49 -10.31 4.87
CA ILE A 246 -12.71 -8.92 4.46
C ILE A 246 -14.21 -8.65 4.49
N SER A 247 -14.66 -7.63 5.21
CA SER A 247 -16.07 -7.30 5.38
C SER A 247 -16.51 -6.16 4.45
N GLY A 248 -15.75 -5.09 4.39
CA GLY A 248 -16.07 -3.92 3.56
C GLY A 248 -15.86 -4.17 2.06
N PRO A 249 -16.51 -3.38 1.18
CA PRO A 249 -16.28 -3.46 -0.26
C PRO A 249 -14.85 -3.09 -0.65
N VAL A 250 -14.37 -3.71 -1.75
CA VAL A 250 -13.02 -3.55 -2.26
C VAL A 250 -13.04 -2.97 -3.68
N ASN A 251 -12.47 -1.77 -3.87
CA ASN A 251 -12.11 -1.31 -5.21
C ASN A 251 -10.76 -1.91 -5.62
N ILE A 252 -10.67 -2.34 -6.85
CA ILE A 252 -9.43 -2.87 -7.44
C ILE A 252 -9.15 -2.05 -8.69
N HIS A 253 -7.98 -1.42 -8.75
CA HIS A 253 -7.56 -0.59 -9.88
C HIS A 253 -6.29 -1.17 -10.47
N HIS A 254 -6.27 -1.42 -11.81
CA HIS A 254 -5.08 -1.93 -12.47
C HIS A 254 -5.02 -1.48 -13.94
N ALA A 255 -3.83 -1.12 -14.37
CA ALA A 255 -3.55 -0.87 -15.78
C ALA A 255 -3.29 -2.18 -16.51
N LYS A 256 -3.88 -2.35 -17.73
CA LYS A 256 -3.67 -3.58 -18.50
C LYS A 256 -2.22 -3.78 -18.94
N ASP A 257 -1.53 -2.66 -19.15
CA ASP A 257 -0.17 -2.63 -19.69
C ASP A 257 0.85 -2.30 -18.58
N ASP A 258 0.52 -2.62 -17.32
CA ASP A 258 1.41 -2.42 -16.18
C ASP A 258 2.70 -3.24 -16.37
N PRO A 259 3.89 -2.59 -16.41
CA PRO A 259 5.14 -3.28 -16.66
C PRO A 259 5.71 -4.02 -15.44
N THR A 260 5.11 -3.85 -14.26
CA THR A 260 5.65 -4.33 -12.98
C THR A 260 4.81 -5.45 -12.39
N THR A 261 3.49 -5.29 -12.38
CA THR A 261 2.56 -6.30 -11.86
C THR A 261 1.57 -6.72 -12.94
N VAL A 262 1.26 -8.02 -12.99
CA VAL A 262 0.38 -8.55 -14.04
C VAL A 262 -1.08 -8.28 -13.72
N PHE A 263 -1.81 -7.74 -14.70
CA PHE A 263 -3.24 -7.45 -14.60
C PHE A 263 -4.06 -8.68 -14.20
N GLU A 264 -3.68 -9.85 -14.67
CA GLU A 264 -4.35 -11.13 -14.41
C GLU A 264 -4.43 -11.45 -12.91
N GLY A 265 -3.44 -11.05 -12.12
CA GLY A 265 -3.48 -11.18 -10.65
C GLY A 265 -4.61 -10.38 -10.01
N SER A 266 -4.83 -9.14 -10.45
CA SER A 266 -5.96 -8.32 -9.99
C SER A 266 -7.31 -8.83 -10.51
N ALA A 267 -7.36 -9.37 -11.72
CA ALA A 267 -8.58 -9.98 -12.26
C ALA A 267 -8.95 -11.25 -11.48
N ALA A 268 -7.97 -12.09 -11.16
CA ALA A 268 -8.17 -13.29 -10.34
C ALA A 268 -8.60 -12.93 -8.90
N LEU A 269 -8.00 -11.89 -8.31
CA LEU A 269 -8.41 -11.36 -7.00
C LEU A 269 -9.88 -10.93 -7.01
N ALA A 270 -10.30 -10.17 -8.03
CA ALA A 270 -11.69 -9.73 -8.17
C ALA A 270 -12.66 -10.92 -8.26
N GLN A 271 -12.35 -11.87 -9.11
CA GLN A 271 -13.15 -13.09 -9.27
C GLN A 271 -13.20 -13.91 -7.98
N ARG A 272 -12.10 -14.00 -7.26
CA ARG A 272 -12.06 -14.70 -5.98
C ARG A 272 -12.89 -14.02 -4.89
N LEU A 273 -12.82 -12.70 -4.78
CA LEU A 273 -13.66 -11.93 -3.87
C LEU A 273 -15.16 -12.12 -4.21
N GLU A 274 -15.52 -12.09 -5.49
CA GLU A 274 -16.89 -12.36 -5.93
C GLU A 274 -17.35 -13.77 -5.54
N TRP A 275 -16.51 -14.78 -5.78
CA TRP A 275 -16.82 -16.16 -5.38
C TRP A 275 -17.02 -16.32 -3.86
N LEU A 276 -16.30 -15.54 -3.05
CA LEU A 276 -16.46 -15.49 -1.59
C LEU A 276 -17.65 -14.63 -1.14
N GLY A 277 -18.47 -14.13 -2.07
CA GLY A 277 -19.58 -13.25 -1.77
C GLY A 277 -19.19 -11.85 -1.30
N LYS A 278 -17.95 -11.42 -1.59
CA LYS A 278 -17.45 -10.11 -1.19
C LYS A 278 -17.74 -9.06 -2.26
N THR A 279 -18.28 -7.91 -1.84
CA THR A 279 -18.50 -6.78 -2.74
C THR A 279 -17.18 -6.24 -3.23
N ASN A 280 -16.97 -6.25 -4.54
CA ASN A 280 -15.77 -5.68 -5.14
C ASN A 280 -16.08 -5.05 -6.51
N LYS A 281 -15.13 -4.23 -6.99
CA LYS A 281 -15.20 -3.66 -8.33
C LYS A 281 -13.82 -3.49 -8.94
N LEU A 282 -13.57 -4.18 -10.06
CA LEU A 282 -12.35 -4.06 -10.84
C LEU A 282 -12.48 -2.92 -11.86
N TYR A 283 -11.58 -1.96 -11.78
CA TYR A 283 -11.41 -0.87 -12.74
C TYR A 283 -10.14 -1.08 -13.55
N GLN A 284 -10.29 -1.09 -14.86
CA GLN A 284 -9.20 -1.28 -15.81
C GLN A 284 -8.80 0.07 -16.40
N TYR A 285 -7.51 0.26 -16.58
CA TYR A 285 -6.95 1.45 -17.22
C TYR A 285 -6.04 1.04 -18.37
N LEU A 286 -5.92 1.93 -19.35
CA LEU A 286 -4.88 1.87 -20.36
C LEU A 286 -3.76 2.81 -19.89
N SER A 287 -2.64 2.23 -19.46
CA SER A 287 -1.48 2.97 -18.95
C SER A 287 -0.28 2.04 -18.95
N GLU A 288 0.84 2.53 -19.43
CA GLU A 288 2.11 1.82 -19.42
C GLU A 288 2.90 2.04 -18.11
N LYS A 289 2.24 2.55 -17.07
CA LYS A 289 2.86 2.90 -15.79
C LYS A 289 2.27 2.08 -14.67
N HIS A 290 3.15 1.63 -13.78
CA HIS A 290 2.77 0.88 -12.59
C HIS A 290 1.90 1.73 -11.64
N LEU A 291 2.26 2.97 -11.39
CA LEU A 291 1.37 3.95 -10.75
C LEU A 291 0.70 4.80 -11.82
N PHE A 292 -0.61 4.98 -11.68
CA PHE A 292 -1.38 5.82 -12.61
C PHE A 292 -0.88 7.26 -12.61
N THR A 293 -0.94 7.89 -13.77
CA THR A 293 -0.57 9.29 -13.93
C THR A 293 -1.74 10.07 -14.52
N GLU A 294 -1.72 11.41 -14.35
CA GLU A 294 -2.64 12.33 -14.96
C GLU A 294 -4.12 11.96 -14.75
N ASP A 295 -4.89 11.89 -15.81
CA ASP A 295 -6.34 11.62 -15.78
C ASP A 295 -6.68 10.28 -15.12
N ASN A 296 -5.86 9.24 -15.29
CA ASN A 296 -6.12 7.93 -14.71
C ASN A 296 -5.93 7.95 -13.18
N LEU A 297 -4.95 8.68 -12.68
CA LEU A 297 -4.75 8.91 -11.25
C LEU A 297 -5.97 9.62 -10.63
N GLN A 298 -6.41 10.72 -11.27
CA GLN A 298 -7.57 11.47 -10.80
C GLN A 298 -8.85 10.63 -10.84
N ARG A 299 -9.03 9.80 -11.85
CA ARG A 299 -10.18 8.87 -11.95
C ARG A 299 -10.16 7.81 -10.86
N ALA A 300 -8.98 7.25 -10.54
CA ALA A 300 -8.85 6.26 -9.47
C ALA A 300 -9.19 6.89 -8.12
N ILE A 301 -8.57 8.02 -7.77
CA ILE A 301 -8.86 8.79 -6.55
C ILE A 301 -10.36 9.11 -6.44
N LYS A 302 -10.96 9.64 -7.52
CA LYS A 302 -12.38 9.98 -7.53
C LYS A 302 -13.27 8.78 -7.23
N ARG A 303 -13.00 7.61 -7.83
CA ARG A 303 -13.76 6.37 -7.63
C ARG A 303 -13.69 5.88 -6.19
N ASP A 304 -12.53 6.00 -5.56
CA ASP A 304 -12.34 5.60 -4.17
C ASP A 304 -13.06 6.56 -3.21
N ILE A 305 -12.96 7.86 -3.44
CA ILE A 305 -13.71 8.86 -2.67
C ILE A 305 -15.22 8.66 -2.82
N GLU A 306 -15.72 8.36 -4.02
CA GLU A 306 -17.14 8.05 -4.25
C GLU A 306 -17.58 6.79 -3.48
N LEU A 307 -16.73 5.75 -3.43
CA LEU A 307 -16.99 4.55 -2.63
C LEU A 307 -17.08 4.90 -1.14
N PHE A 308 -16.05 5.54 -0.60
CA PHE A 308 -15.95 5.84 0.83
C PHE A 308 -17.08 6.76 1.30
N ARG A 309 -17.39 7.83 0.54
CA ARG A 309 -18.52 8.73 0.84
C ARG A 309 -19.88 8.02 0.79
N ARG A 310 -20.06 7.09 -0.14
CA ARG A 310 -21.29 6.30 -0.22
C ARG A 310 -21.45 5.40 1.01
N ILE A 311 -20.37 4.80 1.50
CA ILE A 311 -20.40 3.97 2.72
C ILE A 311 -20.76 4.82 3.93
N MET A 312 -20.11 5.97 4.14
CA MET A 312 -20.43 6.90 5.22
C MET A 312 -21.90 7.33 5.18
N ALA A 313 -22.40 7.72 4.01
CA ALA A 313 -23.80 8.14 3.84
C ALA A 313 -24.85 7.03 4.10
N LEU A 314 -24.45 5.77 4.04
CA LEU A 314 -25.32 4.63 4.38
C LEU A 314 -25.34 4.37 5.89
N GLN A 315 -24.20 4.58 6.56
CA GLN A 315 -24.07 4.42 8.01
C GLN A 315 -24.74 5.55 8.80
N ASP A 316 -24.67 6.78 8.29
CA ASP A 316 -25.24 7.97 8.93
C ASP A 316 -26.77 8.07 8.77
N ARG A 317 -27.45 7.12 8.10
CA ARG A 317 -28.90 7.09 8.01
C ARG A 317 -29.48 6.69 9.34
N PRO A 318 -30.51 7.41 9.84
CA PRO A 318 -31.29 6.95 11.00
C PRO A 318 -31.76 5.52 10.73
N GLN A 319 -31.54 4.64 11.68
CA GLN A 319 -32.17 3.32 11.67
C GLN A 319 -33.63 3.53 12.10
N ASP A 320 -34.53 3.42 11.15
CA ASP A 320 -35.97 3.49 11.38
C ASP A 320 -36.47 2.32 12.28
#